data_137338748ff7502e5983f7b6ead40d2d
#
_entry.id   137338748ff7502e5983f7b6ead40d2d
#
_cell.length_a   1.000
_cell.length_b   1.000
_cell.length_c   1.000
_cell.angle_alpha   90.00
_cell.angle_beta   90.00
_cell.angle_gamma   90.00
#
_symmetry.space_group_name_H-M   'P 1'
#
loop_
_entity.id
_entity.type
_entity.pdbx_description
1 polymer ?
#
loop_
_entity_poly.entity_id
_entity_poly.type
_entity_poly.pdbx_seq_one_letter_code
_entity_poly.pdbx_strand_id
1 'polypeptide(L)'
;MMRHLPQASWLRANPDPDKATMTRPTFRIADRTDVGAVVALLADDALGKAREQPDLAPYLAAYDAMQAEGANHLIVGAIGGDIVACYQITFISGLSLTASRRAQIEGVRVSAARRGQGFGAALIGDAEARARAAGCALVQFTSNRARGDAHRFYERLGFTPSHIGYKKSL
;
A
#
# COMPACT_ATOMS: atom_id res chain seq x y z
N MET A 1 47.04 -39.12 31.78
CA MET A 1 45.86 -38.46 32.44
C MET A 1 45.24 -37.48 31.45
N MET A 2 44.39 -38.00 30.54
CA MET A 2 43.74 -37.20 29.49
C MET A 2 42.37 -36.74 30.01
N ARG A 3 42.17 -35.43 30.10
CA ARG A 3 40.87 -34.83 30.48
C ARG A 3 39.97 -34.76 29.26
N HIS A 4 38.86 -35.49 29.32
CA HIS A 4 37.77 -35.41 28.37
C HIS A 4 37.07 -34.06 28.54
N LEU A 5 37.01 -33.25 27.45
CA LEU A 5 36.16 -32.07 27.35
C LEU A 5 34.77 -32.52 26.86
N PRO A 6 33.66 -32.04 27.45
CA PRO A 6 32.33 -32.36 26.96
C PRO A 6 32.07 -31.62 25.67
N GLN A 7 31.60 -32.34 24.65
CA GLN A 7 31.09 -31.77 23.41
C GLN A 7 29.82 -31.02 23.71
N ALA A 8 29.81 -29.68 23.59
CA ALA A 8 28.64 -28.86 23.58
C ALA A 8 27.87 -29.11 22.28
N SER A 9 26.81 -29.91 22.39
CA SER A 9 25.82 -30.08 21.33
C SER A 9 25.00 -28.78 21.24
N TRP A 10 25.40 -27.89 20.34
CA TRP A 10 24.53 -26.81 19.91
C TRP A 10 23.34 -27.42 19.17
N LEU A 11 22.24 -27.59 19.86
CA LEU A 11 20.93 -27.87 19.29
C LEU A 11 20.66 -26.82 18.22
N ARG A 12 20.77 -27.24 16.96
CA ARG A 12 20.23 -26.50 15.82
C ARG A 12 18.72 -26.44 16.06
N ALA A 13 18.22 -25.27 16.45
CA ALA A 13 16.80 -25.00 16.37
C ALA A 13 16.40 -25.20 14.91
N ASN A 14 15.66 -26.27 14.63
CA ASN A 14 14.98 -26.43 13.36
C ASN A 14 14.10 -25.18 13.18
N PRO A 15 14.22 -24.42 12.09
CA PRO A 15 13.27 -23.37 11.81
C PRO A 15 11.91 -24.03 11.66
N ASP A 16 10.94 -23.49 12.37
CA ASP A 16 9.54 -23.88 12.34
C ASP A 16 9.07 -23.91 10.87
N PRO A 17 8.67 -25.09 10.32
CA PRO A 17 8.23 -25.18 8.92
C PRO A 17 6.99 -24.37 8.62
N ASP A 18 6.20 -23.95 9.63
CA ASP A 18 5.05 -23.06 9.47
C ASP A 18 5.41 -21.57 9.35
N LYS A 19 6.66 -21.17 9.58
CA LYS A 19 7.19 -19.87 9.17
C LYS A 19 7.59 -19.83 7.69
N ALA A 20 7.36 -20.92 6.97
CA ALA A 20 7.63 -21.05 5.56
C ALA A 20 6.70 -20.15 4.75
N THR A 21 7.29 -19.20 4.08
CA THR A 21 6.77 -18.52 2.90
C THR A 21 5.54 -17.64 3.16
N MET A 22 5.74 -16.56 3.91
CA MET A 22 4.82 -15.41 3.77
C MET A 22 4.90 -14.98 2.30
N THR A 23 3.95 -15.48 1.51
CA THR A 23 3.83 -15.18 0.09
C THR A 23 3.61 -13.68 -0.02
N ARG A 24 4.61 -12.95 -0.52
CA ARG A 24 4.50 -11.50 -0.73
C ARG A 24 3.49 -11.23 -1.83
N PRO A 25 2.68 -10.16 -1.73
CA PRO A 25 1.77 -9.80 -2.79
C PRO A 25 2.54 -9.39 -4.04
N THR A 26 2.04 -9.80 -5.20
CA THR A 26 2.47 -9.28 -6.49
C THR A 26 1.63 -8.07 -6.83
N PHE A 27 2.26 -6.93 -7.16
CA PHE A 27 1.57 -5.69 -7.49
C PHE A 27 1.47 -5.50 -9.00
N ARG A 28 0.27 -5.16 -9.47
CA ARG A 28 -0.02 -4.85 -10.88
C ARG A 28 -1.01 -3.69 -11.01
N ILE A 29 -1.09 -3.10 -12.19
CA ILE A 29 -2.20 -2.21 -12.53
C ILE A 29 -3.49 -3.04 -12.45
N ALA A 30 -4.53 -2.45 -11.87
CA ALA A 30 -5.83 -3.08 -11.74
C ALA A 30 -6.52 -3.18 -13.12
N ASP A 31 -7.23 -4.27 -13.33
CA ASP A 31 -8.20 -4.39 -14.40
C ASP A 31 -9.58 -3.92 -13.93
N ARG A 32 -10.47 -3.62 -14.88
CA ARG A 32 -11.85 -3.20 -14.56
C ARG A 32 -12.61 -4.22 -13.69
N THR A 33 -12.29 -5.50 -13.82
CA THR A 33 -12.86 -6.60 -13.02
C THR A 33 -12.39 -6.61 -11.57
N ASP A 34 -11.29 -5.96 -11.24
CA ASP A 34 -10.78 -5.86 -9.86
C ASP A 34 -11.54 -4.81 -9.03
N VAL A 35 -12.31 -3.92 -9.66
CA VAL A 35 -12.96 -2.77 -8.99
C VAL A 35 -13.83 -3.23 -7.81
N GLY A 36 -14.59 -4.32 -7.97
CA GLY A 36 -15.40 -4.86 -6.89
C GLY A 36 -14.59 -5.28 -5.66
N ALA A 37 -13.46 -5.96 -5.87
CA ALA A 37 -12.56 -6.36 -4.79
C ALA A 37 -11.89 -5.14 -4.13
N VAL A 38 -11.55 -4.12 -4.91
CA VAL A 38 -10.99 -2.86 -4.38
C VAL A 38 -12.02 -2.12 -3.53
N VAL A 39 -13.27 -2.01 -3.97
CA VAL A 39 -14.35 -1.39 -3.17
C VAL A 39 -14.55 -2.13 -1.85
N ALA A 40 -14.51 -3.47 -1.87
CA ALA A 40 -14.54 -4.27 -0.64
C ALA A 40 -13.39 -3.95 0.31
N LEU A 41 -12.15 -3.78 -0.20
CA LEU A 41 -11.00 -3.34 0.60
C LEU A 41 -11.16 -1.92 1.14
N LEU A 42 -11.73 -1.00 0.36
CA LEU A 42 -12.00 0.37 0.81
C LEU A 42 -13.01 0.39 1.97
N ALA A 43 -14.01 -0.50 1.94
CA ALA A 43 -15.01 -0.67 2.99
C ALA A 43 -14.51 -1.44 4.23
N ASP A 44 -13.32 -2.06 4.19
CA ASP A 44 -12.79 -2.94 5.23
C ASP A 44 -12.18 -2.18 6.45
N ASP A 45 -12.62 -0.96 6.71
CA ASP A 45 -12.32 -0.24 7.94
C ASP A 45 -13.53 0.60 8.41
N ALA A 46 -13.46 1.08 9.66
CA ALA A 46 -14.57 1.84 10.28
C ALA A 46 -14.91 3.14 9.52
N LEU A 47 -13.92 3.76 8.87
CA LEU A 47 -14.13 4.97 8.05
C LEU A 47 -14.72 4.61 6.69
N GLY A 48 -14.27 3.52 6.08
CA GLY A 48 -14.73 3.03 4.79
C GLY A 48 -16.19 2.57 4.84
N LYS A 49 -16.57 1.78 5.85
CA LYS A 49 -17.95 1.32 6.05
C LYS A 49 -19.01 2.43 6.02
N ALA A 50 -18.64 3.64 6.44
CA ALA A 50 -19.55 4.79 6.45
C ALA A 50 -19.55 5.58 5.14
N ARG A 51 -18.68 5.30 4.19
CA ARG A 51 -18.47 6.08 2.97
C ARG A 51 -18.78 5.30 1.70
N GLU A 52 -18.42 4.02 1.70
CA GLU A 52 -18.57 3.18 0.53
C GLU A 52 -19.99 2.61 0.44
N GLN A 53 -20.46 2.36 -0.79
CA GLN A 53 -21.81 1.85 -1.06
C GLN A 53 -21.74 0.58 -1.91
N PRO A 54 -22.79 -0.29 -1.85
CA PRO A 54 -22.81 -1.57 -2.57
C PRO A 54 -22.90 -1.45 -4.09
N ASP A 55 -23.48 -0.35 -4.60
CA ASP A 55 -23.60 -0.11 -6.03
C ASP A 55 -22.21 0.15 -6.63
N LEU A 56 -21.79 -0.70 -7.57
CA LEU A 56 -20.50 -0.59 -8.24
C LEU A 56 -20.50 0.40 -9.42
N ALA A 57 -21.65 0.84 -9.92
CA ALA A 57 -21.71 1.68 -11.11
C ALA A 57 -20.88 2.98 -10.99
N PRO A 58 -20.95 3.76 -9.90
CA PRO A 58 -20.12 4.96 -9.75
C PRO A 58 -18.62 4.66 -9.67
N TYR A 59 -18.22 3.53 -9.07
CA TYR A 59 -16.80 3.15 -8.98
C TYR A 59 -16.26 2.69 -10.35
N LEU A 60 -17.05 1.99 -11.13
CA LEU A 60 -16.67 1.59 -12.49
C LEU A 60 -16.54 2.82 -13.39
N ALA A 61 -17.45 3.79 -13.30
CA ALA A 61 -17.33 5.05 -14.02
C ALA A 61 -16.08 5.84 -13.60
N ALA A 62 -15.77 5.88 -12.31
CA ALA A 62 -14.55 6.52 -11.82
C ALA A 62 -13.28 5.81 -12.32
N TYR A 63 -13.28 4.47 -12.35
CA TYR A 63 -12.16 3.70 -12.92
C TYR A 63 -11.96 4.02 -14.41
N ASP A 64 -13.04 4.06 -15.19
CA ASP A 64 -12.97 4.39 -16.63
C ASP A 64 -12.43 5.82 -16.83
N ALA A 65 -12.83 6.78 -15.99
CA ALA A 65 -12.30 8.15 -16.00
C ALA A 65 -10.78 8.18 -15.66
N MET A 66 -10.34 7.41 -14.65
CA MET A 66 -8.91 7.29 -14.30
C MET A 66 -8.09 6.76 -15.48
N GLN A 67 -8.61 5.79 -16.25
CA GLN A 67 -7.93 5.28 -17.44
C GLN A 67 -7.79 6.37 -18.51
N ALA A 68 -8.80 7.22 -18.68
CA ALA A 68 -8.77 8.32 -19.64
C ALA A 68 -7.77 9.43 -19.25
N GLU A 69 -7.51 9.64 -17.96
CA GLU A 69 -6.52 10.61 -17.46
C GLU A 69 -5.07 10.21 -17.78
N GLY A 70 -4.79 8.92 -17.95
CA GLY A 70 -3.49 8.40 -18.38
C GLY A 70 -2.34 8.48 -17.36
N ALA A 71 -2.44 9.33 -16.34
CA ALA A 71 -1.42 9.50 -15.30
C ALA A 71 -1.90 9.04 -13.91
N ASN A 72 -3.11 8.49 -13.83
CA ASN A 72 -3.81 8.08 -12.63
C ASN A 72 -4.09 6.57 -12.70
N HIS A 73 -3.47 5.81 -11.82
CA HIS A 73 -3.52 4.36 -11.88
C HIS A 73 -4.00 3.75 -10.59
N LEU A 74 -4.90 2.78 -10.69
CA LEU A 74 -5.26 1.90 -9.59
C LEU A 74 -4.32 0.70 -9.60
N ILE A 75 -3.70 0.43 -8.46
CA ILE A 75 -2.77 -0.70 -8.28
C ILE A 75 -3.38 -1.68 -7.28
N VAL A 76 -3.30 -2.95 -7.60
CA VAL A 76 -3.73 -4.05 -6.73
C VAL A 76 -2.55 -4.95 -6.37
N GLY A 77 -2.55 -5.43 -5.14
CA GLY A 77 -1.64 -6.45 -4.65
C GLY A 77 -2.39 -7.77 -4.48
N ALA A 78 -1.94 -8.82 -5.16
CA ALA A 78 -2.60 -10.12 -5.19
C ALA A 78 -1.72 -11.23 -4.60
N ILE A 79 -2.36 -12.21 -3.96
CA ILE A 79 -1.77 -13.48 -3.52
C ILE A 79 -2.66 -14.60 -4.03
N GLY A 80 -2.11 -15.53 -4.82
CA GLY A 80 -2.87 -16.67 -5.36
C GLY A 80 -4.11 -16.28 -6.18
N GLY A 81 -4.14 -15.05 -6.72
CA GLY A 81 -5.29 -14.49 -7.44
C GLY A 81 -6.20 -13.60 -6.59
N ASP A 82 -6.18 -13.72 -5.27
CA ASP A 82 -6.98 -12.90 -4.37
C ASP A 82 -6.38 -11.50 -4.21
N ILE A 83 -7.18 -10.46 -4.38
CA ILE A 83 -6.79 -9.07 -4.14
C ILE A 83 -6.78 -8.80 -2.63
N VAL A 84 -5.60 -8.55 -2.07
CA VAL A 84 -5.38 -8.37 -0.63
C VAL A 84 -4.89 -6.97 -0.26
N ALA A 85 -4.52 -6.16 -1.25
CA ALA A 85 -4.08 -4.78 -1.05
C ALA A 85 -4.42 -3.94 -2.27
N CYS A 86 -4.56 -2.63 -2.08
CA CYS A 86 -4.69 -1.69 -3.19
C CYS A 86 -4.18 -0.30 -2.80
N TYR A 87 -3.88 0.49 -3.82
CA TYR A 87 -3.65 1.92 -3.73
C TYR A 87 -3.86 2.58 -5.10
N GLN A 88 -4.18 3.86 -5.09
CA GLN A 88 -4.18 4.71 -6.28
C GLN A 88 -2.89 5.51 -6.31
N ILE A 89 -2.30 5.69 -7.49
CA ILE A 89 -1.13 6.54 -7.71
C ILE A 89 -1.36 7.46 -8.89
N THR A 90 -1.11 8.75 -8.68
CA THR A 90 -1.20 9.78 -9.72
C THR A 90 0.15 10.45 -9.90
N PHE A 91 0.64 10.52 -11.12
CA PHE A 91 1.90 11.20 -11.45
C PHE A 91 1.61 12.63 -11.89
N ILE A 92 2.07 13.61 -11.11
CA ILE A 92 1.74 15.01 -11.27
C ILE A 92 2.98 15.79 -11.69
N SER A 93 2.95 16.38 -12.87
CA SER A 93 3.94 17.35 -13.31
C SER A 93 3.61 18.74 -12.76
N GLY A 94 4.60 19.54 -12.41
CA GLY A 94 4.40 20.86 -11.85
C GLY A 94 5.61 21.76 -12.06
N LEU A 95 5.42 23.06 -11.87
CA LEU A 95 6.49 24.05 -12.05
C LEU A 95 7.27 24.33 -10.75
N SER A 96 6.66 24.07 -9.59
CA SER A 96 7.31 24.28 -8.29
C SER A 96 8.44 23.27 -8.05
N LEU A 97 9.29 23.52 -7.07
CA LEU A 97 10.44 22.70 -6.70
C LEU A 97 11.35 22.39 -7.91
N THR A 98 11.64 23.42 -8.73
CA THR A 98 12.47 23.32 -9.94
C THR A 98 11.87 22.32 -10.93
N ALA A 99 10.57 22.45 -11.22
CA ALA A 99 9.78 21.60 -12.11
C ALA A 99 9.78 20.10 -11.69
N SER A 100 9.88 19.82 -10.40
CA SER A 100 9.86 18.45 -9.90
C SER A 100 8.52 17.77 -10.14
N ARG A 101 8.58 16.57 -10.74
CA ARG A 101 7.43 15.66 -10.81
C ARG A 101 7.23 14.97 -9.47
N ARG A 102 5.97 14.79 -9.03
CA ARG A 102 5.63 14.11 -7.78
C ARG A 102 4.61 13.00 -8.02
N ALA A 103 4.64 11.99 -7.17
CA ALA A 103 3.60 10.98 -7.09
C ALA A 103 2.68 11.26 -5.90
N GLN A 104 1.38 11.28 -6.14
CA GLN A 104 0.33 11.33 -5.12
C GLN A 104 -0.21 9.93 -4.93
N ILE A 105 -0.22 9.39 -3.71
CA ILE A 105 -0.87 8.10 -3.42
C ILE A 105 -2.12 8.32 -2.57
N GLU A 106 -3.16 7.53 -2.86
CA GLU A 106 -4.46 7.60 -2.18
C GLU A 106 -5.06 6.20 -2.04
N GLY A 107 -6.11 6.05 -1.26
CA GLY A 107 -6.84 4.79 -1.15
C GLY A 107 -6.01 3.59 -0.68
N VAL A 108 -4.89 3.83 0.03
CA VAL A 108 -4.01 2.75 0.52
C VAL A 108 -4.78 1.82 1.45
N ARG A 109 -4.90 0.55 1.06
CA ARG A 109 -5.57 -0.48 1.85
C ARG A 109 -4.79 -1.79 1.84
N VAL A 110 -4.85 -2.47 2.98
CA VAL A 110 -4.46 -3.87 3.15
C VAL A 110 -5.60 -4.56 3.86
N SER A 111 -6.05 -5.70 3.35
CA SER A 111 -7.09 -6.54 3.94
C SER A 111 -6.84 -6.74 5.45
N ALA A 112 -7.89 -6.68 6.26
CA ALA A 112 -7.81 -6.87 7.71
C ALA A 112 -7.08 -8.16 8.08
N ALA A 113 -7.35 -9.25 7.36
CA ALA A 113 -6.70 -10.55 7.56
C ALA A 113 -5.18 -10.57 7.27
N ARG A 114 -4.65 -9.53 6.62
CA ARG A 114 -3.23 -9.43 6.23
C ARG A 114 -2.49 -8.28 6.90
N ARG A 115 -3.13 -7.52 7.77
CA ARG A 115 -2.48 -6.45 8.55
C ARG A 115 -1.44 -7.03 9.52
N GLY A 116 -0.42 -6.25 9.83
CA GLY A 116 0.67 -6.69 10.71
C GLY A 116 1.69 -7.67 10.08
N GLN A 117 1.49 -8.09 8.83
CA GLN A 117 2.33 -9.06 8.13
C GLN A 117 3.32 -8.43 7.12
N GLY A 118 3.58 -7.13 7.21
CA GLY A 118 4.51 -6.43 6.32
C GLY A 118 3.94 -6.01 4.95
N PHE A 119 2.67 -6.34 4.66
CA PHE A 119 2.05 -6.03 3.35
C PHE A 119 1.95 -4.54 3.07
N GLY A 120 1.69 -3.72 4.09
CA GLY A 120 1.67 -2.27 3.95
C GLY A 120 3.03 -1.70 3.53
N ALA A 121 4.13 -2.20 4.12
CA ALA A 121 5.48 -1.79 3.74
C ALA A 121 5.82 -2.22 2.31
N ALA A 122 5.42 -3.45 1.91
CA ALA A 122 5.60 -3.93 0.54
C ALA A 122 4.83 -3.06 -0.48
N LEU A 123 3.58 -2.65 -0.14
CA LEU A 123 2.76 -1.76 -0.95
C LEU A 123 3.43 -0.38 -1.14
N ILE A 124 3.92 0.22 -0.06
CA ILE A 124 4.61 1.52 -0.15
C ILE A 124 5.90 1.39 -0.95
N GLY A 125 6.64 0.30 -0.79
CA GLY A 125 7.84 0.02 -1.60
C GLY A 125 7.54 -0.09 -3.11
N ASP A 126 6.41 -0.72 -3.49
CA ASP A 126 5.96 -0.75 -4.89
C ASP A 126 5.57 0.65 -5.39
N ALA A 127 4.84 1.45 -4.59
CA ALA A 127 4.49 2.82 -4.94
C ALA A 127 5.72 3.70 -5.16
N GLU A 128 6.74 3.59 -4.29
CA GLU A 128 8.01 4.30 -4.45
C GLU A 128 8.77 3.85 -5.71
N ALA A 129 8.80 2.55 -6.00
CA ALA A 129 9.46 2.02 -7.20
C ALA A 129 8.80 2.59 -8.47
N ARG A 130 7.46 2.62 -8.52
CA ARG A 130 6.70 3.22 -9.64
C ARG A 130 6.94 4.72 -9.75
N ALA A 131 6.97 5.43 -8.64
CA ALA A 131 7.27 6.86 -8.62
C ALA A 131 8.67 7.16 -9.18
N ARG A 132 9.69 6.40 -8.78
CA ARG A 132 11.05 6.51 -9.32
C ARG A 132 11.09 6.22 -10.81
N ALA A 133 10.43 5.14 -11.25
CA ALA A 133 10.36 4.76 -12.67
C ALA A 133 9.66 5.83 -13.53
N ALA A 134 8.68 6.56 -12.94
CA ALA A 134 8.00 7.68 -13.58
C ALA A 134 8.77 9.01 -13.49
N GLY A 135 9.99 9.03 -12.95
CA GLY A 135 10.81 10.23 -12.80
C GLY A 135 10.31 11.21 -11.74
N CYS A 136 9.57 10.73 -10.73
CA CYS A 136 9.13 11.58 -9.63
C CYS A 136 10.27 11.81 -8.63
N ALA A 137 10.38 13.03 -8.13
CA ALA A 137 11.36 13.42 -7.11
C ALA A 137 10.84 13.11 -5.69
N LEU A 138 9.52 12.98 -5.49
CA LEU A 138 8.93 12.67 -4.19
C LEU A 138 7.61 11.90 -4.34
N VAL A 139 7.24 11.21 -3.25
CA VAL A 139 5.91 10.63 -3.04
C VAL A 139 5.24 11.39 -1.91
N GLN A 140 3.98 11.75 -2.09
CA GLN A 140 3.17 12.44 -1.10
C GLN A 140 1.77 11.85 -0.96
N PHE A 141 1.12 12.07 0.16
CA PHE A 141 -0.28 11.73 0.43
C PHE A 141 -0.81 12.54 1.60
N THR A 142 -2.13 12.45 1.84
CA THR A 142 -2.75 12.96 3.06
C THR A 142 -3.29 11.81 3.90
N SER A 143 -3.20 11.92 5.21
CA SER A 143 -3.78 10.97 6.17
C SER A 143 -4.72 11.70 7.11
N ASN A 144 -5.84 11.02 7.48
CA ASN A 144 -6.74 11.58 8.48
C ASN A 144 -6.01 11.77 9.82
N ARG A 145 -6.18 12.94 10.44
CA ARG A 145 -5.52 13.30 11.70
C ARG A 145 -5.81 12.31 12.83
N ALA A 146 -6.97 11.65 12.83
CA ALA A 146 -7.35 10.69 13.85
C ALA A 146 -6.65 9.31 13.73
N ARG A 147 -5.91 9.06 12.63
CA ARG A 147 -5.25 7.76 12.36
C ARG A 147 -3.81 7.71 12.89
N GLY A 148 -3.63 7.83 14.21
CA GLY A 148 -2.30 7.85 14.84
C GLY A 148 -1.43 6.62 14.54
N ASP A 149 -2.01 5.41 14.43
CA ASP A 149 -1.27 4.20 14.06
C ASP A 149 -0.74 4.27 12.62
N ALA A 150 -1.53 4.81 11.69
CA ALA A 150 -1.11 5.02 10.33
C ALA A 150 0.03 6.07 10.25
N HIS A 151 -0.04 7.14 11.04
CA HIS A 151 1.05 8.14 11.10
C HIS A 151 2.36 7.50 11.53
N ARG A 152 2.37 6.75 12.64
CA ARG A 152 3.56 6.01 13.11
C ARG A 152 4.09 4.99 12.08
N PHE A 153 3.18 4.36 11.33
CA PHE A 153 3.56 3.44 10.26
C PHE A 153 4.32 4.17 9.15
N TYR A 154 3.79 5.29 8.65
CA TYR A 154 4.43 6.04 7.57
C TYR A 154 5.75 6.70 8.01
N GLU A 155 5.82 7.20 9.24
CA GLU A 155 7.07 7.77 9.80
C GLU A 155 8.19 6.73 9.86
N ARG A 156 7.88 5.46 10.24
CA ARG A 156 8.86 4.36 10.20
C ARG A 156 9.33 4.02 8.79
N LEU A 157 8.57 4.36 7.77
CA LEU A 157 8.95 4.22 6.36
C LEU A 157 9.66 5.45 5.80
N GLY A 158 9.97 6.44 6.64
CA GLY A 158 10.74 7.64 6.26
C GLY A 158 9.90 8.80 5.76
N PHE A 159 8.57 8.75 5.85
CA PHE A 159 7.73 9.90 5.54
C PHE A 159 7.75 10.93 6.67
N THR A 160 7.81 12.19 6.31
CA THR A 160 7.80 13.31 7.25
C THR A 160 6.46 14.06 7.16
N PRO A 161 5.74 14.30 8.29
CA PRO A 161 4.50 15.05 8.31
C PRO A 161 4.77 16.57 8.23
N SER A 162 5.27 17.02 7.09
CA SER A 162 5.76 18.39 6.86
C SER A 162 4.66 19.37 6.44
N HIS A 163 3.46 18.90 6.09
CA HIS A 163 2.39 19.73 5.53
C HIS A 163 1.04 19.44 6.20
N ILE A 164 0.18 20.45 6.23
CA ILE A 164 -1.22 20.32 6.67
C ILE A 164 -2.11 20.25 5.44
N GLY A 165 -2.99 19.23 5.36
CA GLY A 165 -3.97 19.11 4.30
C GLY A 165 -5.26 19.88 4.60
N TYR A 166 -5.73 20.70 3.66
CA TYR A 166 -7.00 21.40 3.74
C TYR A 166 -7.99 20.79 2.75
N LYS A 167 -9.26 20.60 3.17
CA LYS A 167 -10.36 20.12 2.32
C LYS A 167 -11.57 21.00 2.50
N LYS A 168 -12.26 21.30 1.38
CA LYS A 168 -13.55 22.00 1.35
C LYS A 168 -14.48 21.21 0.45
N SER A 169 -15.67 20.88 0.94
CA SER A 169 -16.73 20.31 0.09
C SER A 169 -17.28 21.39 -0.83
N LEU A 170 -17.64 21.00 -2.06
CA LEU A 170 -18.21 21.86 -3.11
C LEU A 170 -19.67 21.50 -3.31
#